data_d464848e09d37241f49cf4abd60c5a58
#
_entry.id   d464848e09d37241f49cf4abd60c5a58
#
_cell.length_a   1.000
_cell.length_b   1.000
_cell.length_c   1.000
_cell.angle_alpha   90.00
_cell.angle_beta   90.00
_cell.angle_gamma   90.00
#
_symmetry.space_group_name_H-M   'P 1'
#
loop_
_entity.id
_entity.type
_entity.pdbx_description
1 polymer ?
#
loop_
_entity_poly.entity_id
_entity_poly.type
_entity_poly.pdbx_seq_one_letter_code
_entity_poly.pdbx_strand_id
1 'polypeptide(L)'
;MSLKNQPDQQNADKFYETERLIIRPMSVEDGAFILDLYNRPKFIKYIGDRNLKTVSDAENYIRNRFLPQFEKLGFGNYLMITKEERHKIGGVGIFEREGLDIVDIGFSLLDEFEGKGYAYEAALKVKSIGMDDFELQKISAITTKDNFSSQKLIEKLGLKFHKFVHIPGDPEELMYYETE
;
A
#
# COMPACT_ATOMS: atom_id res chain seq x y z
N MET A 1 -23.09 -12.24 -28.58
CA MET A 1 -22.34 -12.86 -27.48
C MET A 1 -21.12 -11.99 -27.18
N SER A 2 -21.21 -11.21 -26.15
CA SER A 2 -20.11 -10.30 -25.72
C SER A 2 -19.06 -11.12 -24.98
N LEU A 3 -17.86 -11.16 -25.53
CA LEU A 3 -16.67 -11.68 -24.85
C LEU A 3 -16.35 -10.71 -23.69
N LYS A 4 -16.62 -11.15 -22.46
CA LYS A 4 -16.14 -10.49 -21.26
C LYS A 4 -14.62 -10.55 -21.28
N ASN A 5 -13.98 -9.38 -21.32
CA ASN A 5 -12.53 -9.23 -21.12
C ASN A 5 -12.17 -9.90 -19.79
N GLN A 6 -11.42 -11.00 -19.87
CA GLN A 6 -10.68 -11.50 -18.74
C GLN A 6 -9.58 -10.45 -18.43
N PRO A 7 -9.35 -10.06 -17.17
CA PRO A 7 -8.21 -9.21 -16.86
C PRO A 7 -6.95 -9.94 -17.30
N ASP A 8 -6.16 -9.27 -18.12
CA ASP A 8 -4.91 -9.79 -18.66
C ASP A 8 -3.98 -10.23 -17.52
N GLN A 9 -3.54 -11.48 -17.57
CA GLN A 9 -2.47 -12.01 -16.70
C GLN A 9 -1.15 -11.23 -16.81
N GLN A 10 -1.05 -10.28 -17.71
CA GLN A 10 0.13 -9.42 -17.94
C GLN A 10 0.38 -8.40 -16.82
N ASN A 11 -0.57 -8.12 -15.93
CA ASN A 11 -0.37 -7.13 -14.87
C ASN A 11 0.36 -7.67 -13.63
N ALA A 12 0.41 -8.97 -13.41
CA ALA A 12 1.09 -9.56 -12.25
C ALA A 12 2.63 -9.46 -12.32
N ASP A 13 3.18 -9.32 -13.54
CA ASP A 13 4.63 -9.20 -13.77
C ASP A 13 5.07 -7.76 -14.05
N LYS A 14 4.14 -6.81 -14.07
CA LYS A 14 4.45 -5.40 -14.38
C LYS A 14 5.09 -4.74 -13.18
N PHE A 15 6.33 -4.34 -13.30
CA PHE A 15 7.02 -3.50 -12.33
C PHE A 15 7.14 -2.07 -12.82
N TYR A 16 7.28 -1.15 -11.88
CA TYR A 16 7.47 0.27 -12.14
C TYR A 16 8.80 0.74 -11.57
N GLU A 17 9.31 1.81 -12.13
CA GLU A 17 10.55 2.41 -11.66
C GLU A 17 10.34 3.88 -11.33
N THR A 18 11.07 4.34 -10.32
CA THR A 18 11.27 5.75 -10.00
C THR A 18 12.76 6.08 -10.12
N GLU A 19 13.18 7.24 -9.67
CA GLU A 19 14.60 7.59 -9.65
C GLU A 19 15.44 6.59 -8.85
N ARG A 20 14.98 6.22 -7.64
CA ARG A 20 15.74 5.39 -6.69
C ARG A 20 15.15 4.01 -6.44
N LEU A 21 13.92 3.75 -6.88
CA LEU A 21 13.16 2.56 -6.51
C LEU A 21 12.72 1.71 -7.69
N ILE A 22 12.66 0.41 -7.45
CA ILE A 22 11.85 -0.55 -8.20
C ILE A 22 10.61 -0.83 -7.36
N ILE A 23 9.45 -0.77 -7.97
CA ILE A 23 8.15 -1.01 -7.36
C ILE A 23 7.49 -2.16 -8.12
N ARG A 24 7.36 -3.31 -7.50
CA ARG A 24 6.74 -4.49 -8.11
C ARG A 24 5.63 -5.07 -7.24
N PRO A 25 4.66 -5.78 -7.82
CA PRO A 25 3.68 -6.52 -7.03
C PRO A 25 4.36 -7.40 -5.99
N MET A 26 3.78 -7.47 -4.79
CA MET A 26 4.22 -8.43 -3.78
C MET A 26 3.86 -9.85 -4.20
N SER A 27 4.75 -10.78 -3.91
CA SER A 27 4.57 -12.20 -4.17
C SER A 27 4.70 -13.00 -2.88
N VAL A 28 4.30 -14.27 -2.93
CA VAL A 28 4.43 -15.20 -1.78
C VAL A 28 5.88 -15.32 -1.32
N GLU A 29 6.85 -15.17 -2.22
CA GLU A 29 8.29 -15.20 -1.92
C GLU A 29 8.75 -14.04 -1.02
N ASP A 30 7.92 -13.01 -0.84
CA ASP A 30 8.20 -11.89 0.05
C ASP A 30 7.76 -12.15 1.50
N GLY A 31 7.34 -13.37 1.84
CA GLY A 31 6.82 -13.73 3.16
C GLY A 31 7.77 -13.38 4.31
N ALA A 32 9.06 -13.67 4.19
CA ALA A 32 10.05 -13.33 5.22
C ALA A 32 10.17 -11.81 5.43
N PHE A 33 10.12 -11.02 4.36
CA PHE A 33 10.13 -9.56 4.43
C PHE A 33 8.85 -9.01 5.07
N ILE A 34 7.70 -9.53 4.70
CA ILE A 34 6.40 -9.12 5.30
C ILE A 34 6.34 -9.48 6.77
N LEU A 35 6.86 -10.65 7.16
CA LEU A 35 6.96 -11.03 8.57
C LEU A 35 7.78 -10.00 9.38
N ASP A 36 8.92 -9.57 8.87
CA ASP A 36 9.73 -8.54 9.52
C ASP A 36 9.01 -7.20 9.57
N LEU A 37 8.58 -6.67 8.44
CA LEU A 37 7.93 -5.36 8.35
C LEU A 37 6.68 -5.26 9.23
N TYR A 38 5.81 -6.27 9.20
CA TYR A 38 4.51 -6.24 9.87
C TYR A 38 4.60 -6.48 11.38
N ASN A 39 5.74 -6.98 11.87
CA ASN A 39 6.02 -7.11 13.31
C ASN A 39 6.83 -5.92 13.88
N ARG A 40 7.18 -4.92 13.06
CA ARG A 40 7.83 -3.72 13.57
C ARG A 40 6.88 -2.95 14.48
N PRO A 41 7.37 -2.38 15.61
CA PRO A 41 6.53 -1.65 16.56
C PRO A 41 5.71 -0.53 15.94
N LYS A 42 6.27 0.23 15.00
CA LYS A 42 5.55 1.30 14.30
C LYS A 42 4.43 0.77 13.40
N PHE A 43 4.66 -0.34 12.71
CA PHE A 43 3.61 -0.96 11.91
C PHE A 43 2.44 -1.39 12.78
N ILE A 44 2.72 -2.09 13.88
CA ILE A 44 1.70 -2.53 14.85
C ILE A 44 0.95 -1.34 15.43
N LYS A 45 1.68 -0.29 15.83
CA LYS A 45 1.09 0.90 16.43
C LYS A 45 0.15 1.64 15.49
N TYR A 46 0.57 1.91 14.26
CA TYR A 46 -0.15 2.81 13.34
C TYR A 46 -1.04 2.10 12.31
N ILE A 47 -0.78 0.84 12.03
CA ILE A 47 -1.51 0.08 11.00
C ILE A 47 -2.27 -1.10 11.63
N GLY A 48 -1.71 -1.72 12.65
CA GLY A 48 -2.34 -2.79 13.41
C GLY A 48 -1.56 -4.10 13.39
N ASP A 49 -1.80 -4.93 14.40
CA ASP A 49 -1.21 -6.25 14.51
C ASP A 49 -1.92 -7.24 13.57
N ARG A 50 -1.19 -7.83 12.66
CA ARG A 50 -1.70 -8.87 11.74
C ARG A 50 -1.51 -10.28 12.29
N ASN A 51 -0.96 -10.39 13.50
CA ASN A 51 -0.75 -11.65 14.20
C ASN A 51 0.05 -12.70 13.40
N LEU A 52 1.04 -12.23 12.62
CA LEU A 52 1.94 -13.09 11.86
C LEU A 52 3.09 -13.55 12.76
N LYS A 53 3.27 -14.86 12.91
CA LYS A 53 4.29 -15.46 13.78
C LYS A 53 5.38 -16.18 13.01
N THR A 54 5.08 -16.66 11.83
CA THR A 54 5.99 -17.43 10.99
C THR A 54 6.01 -16.90 9.56
N VAL A 55 7.04 -17.26 8.80
CA VAL A 55 7.10 -16.96 7.36
C VAL A 55 5.89 -17.54 6.64
N SER A 56 5.46 -18.75 7.02
CA SER A 56 4.26 -19.38 6.44
C SER A 56 2.99 -18.56 6.71
N ASP A 57 2.85 -17.95 7.89
CA ASP A 57 1.72 -17.05 8.18
C ASP A 57 1.75 -15.84 7.22
N ALA A 58 2.92 -15.26 7.00
CA ALA A 58 3.09 -14.12 6.10
C ALA A 58 2.82 -14.51 4.63
N GLU A 59 3.29 -15.66 4.18
CA GLU A 59 3.00 -16.20 2.85
C GLU A 59 1.49 -16.42 2.65
N ASN A 60 0.81 -16.99 3.64
CA ASN A 60 -0.63 -17.16 3.61
C ASN A 60 -1.38 -15.82 3.64
N TYR A 61 -0.86 -14.84 4.37
CA TYR A 61 -1.43 -13.48 4.38
C TYR A 61 -1.34 -12.84 2.98
N ILE A 62 -0.20 -12.94 2.32
CA ILE A 62 -0.02 -12.46 0.93
C ILE A 62 -0.99 -13.19 0.00
N ARG A 63 -1.05 -14.52 0.08
CA ARG A 63 -1.91 -15.36 -0.78
C ARG A 63 -3.39 -15.06 -0.61
N ASN A 64 -3.84 -14.76 0.61
CA ASN A 64 -5.24 -14.59 0.93
C ASN A 64 -5.71 -13.13 0.91
N ARG A 65 -4.80 -12.15 1.04
CA ARG A 65 -5.13 -10.73 1.14
C ARG A 65 -4.64 -9.90 -0.03
N PHE A 66 -3.43 -10.15 -0.53
CA PHE A 66 -2.83 -9.32 -1.58
C PHE A 66 -3.15 -9.82 -2.98
N LEU A 67 -2.93 -11.10 -3.24
CA LEU A 67 -3.11 -11.65 -4.58
C LEU A 67 -4.54 -11.55 -5.10
N PRO A 68 -5.60 -11.83 -4.29
CA PRO A 68 -6.98 -11.72 -4.79
C PRO A 68 -7.35 -10.31 -5.25
N GLN A 69 -6.84 -9.27 -4.62
CA GLN A 69 -7.10 -7.91 -5.04
C GLN A 69 -6.41 -7.60 -6.37
N PHE A 70 -5.16 -8.04 -6.55
CA PHE A 70 -4.47 -7.91 -7.84
C PHE A 70 -5.19 -8.63 -8.96
N GLU A 71 -5.65 -9.84 -8.72
CA GLU A 71 -6.44 -10.61 -9.69
C GLU A 71 -7.75 -9.90 -10.07
N LYS A 72 -8.40 -9.28 -9.08
CA LYS A 72 -9.67 -8.57 -9.29
C LYS A 72 -9.51 -7.22 -9.96
N LEU A 73 -8.53 -6.41 -9.53
CA LEU A 73 -8.42 -4.98 -9.85
C LEU A 73 -7.24 -4.64 -10.77
N GLY A 74 -6.22 -5.50 -10.85
CA GLY A 74 -4.97 -5.22 -11.56
C GLY A 74 -3.98 -4.35 -10.78
N PHE A 75 -4.34 -3.93 -9.57
CA PHE A 75 -3.48 -3.18 -8.64
C PHE A 75 -3.68 -3.65 -7.20
N GLY A 76 -2.77 -3.29 -6.31
CA GLY A 76 -2.84 -3.68 -4.91
C GLY A 76 -1.57 -3.32 -4.15
N ASN A 77 -0.98 -4.32 -3.50
CA ASN A 77 0.24 -4.16 -2.71
C ASN A 77 1.50 -4.34 -3.56
N TYR A 78 2.36 -3.34 -3.51
CA TYR A 78 3.66 -3.33 -4.16
C TYR A 78 4.78 -3.34 -3.12
N LEU A 79 5.86 -4.01 -3.47
CA LEU A 79 7.12 -3.98 -2.73
C LEU A 79 8.00 -2.84 -3.26
N MET A 80 8.60 -2.09 -2.34
CA MET A 80 9.62 -1.10 -2.65
C MET A 80 11.02 -1.70 -2.50
N ILE A 81 11.85 -1.60 -3.54
CA ILE A 81 13.22 -2.09 -3.57
C ILE A 81 14.13 -0.96 -4.02
N THR A 82 15.23 -0.70 -3.31
CA THR A 82 16.23 0.28 -3.74
C THR A 82 16.96 -0.23 -4.99
N LYS A 83 17.17 0.65 -5.98
CA LYS A 83 17.89 0.29 -7.22
C LYS A 83 19.36 -0.03 -6.97
N GLU A 84 20.00 0.77 -6.13
CA GLU A 84 21.43 0.71 -5.88
C GLU A 84 21.83 -0.56 -5.13
N GLU A 85 21.25 -0.80 -3.98
CA GLU A 85 21.64 -1.89 -3.08
C GLU A 85 20.72 -3.11 -3.15
N ARG A 86 19.62 -3.00 -3.90
CA ARG A 86 18.60 -4.06 -4.03
C ARG A 86 17.93 -4.46 -2.70
N HIS A 87 17.89 -3.55 -1.74
CA HIS A 87 17.21 -3.77 -0.47
C HIS A 87 15.69 -3.66 -0.62
N LYS A 88 14.97 -4.63 -0.09
CA LYS A 88 13.54 -4.53 0.18
C LYS A 88 13.35 -3.59 1.36
N ILE A 89 12.64 -2.49 1.18
CA ILE A 89 12.56 -1.43 2.18
C ILE A 89 11.17 -1.16 2.72
N GLY A 90 10.13 -1.57 2.03
CA GLY A 90 8.77 -1.31 2.47
C GLY A 90 7.71 -1.77 1.50
N GLY A 91 6.47 -1.46 1.84
CA GLY A 91 5.30 -1.68 1.03
C GLY A 91 4.57 -0.37 0.71
N VAL A 92 3.98 -0.31 -0.47
CA VAL A 92 3.11 0.78 -0.92
C VAL A 92 1.99 0.19 -1.75
N GLY A 93 0.82 0.80 -1.74
CA GLY A 93 -0.25 0.26 -2.57
C GLY A 93 -1.51 1.10 -2.59
N ILE A 94 -2.44 0.66 -3.41
CA ILE A 94 -3.80 1.18 -3.51
C ILE A 94 -4.74 0.01 -3.21
N PHE A 95 -5.69 0.22 -2.30
CA PHE A 95 -6.51 -0.87 -1.77
C PHE A 95 -7.99 -0.55 -1.82
N GLU A 96 -8.82 -1.54 -2.14
CA GLU A 96 -10.21 -1.55 -1.68
C GLU A 96 -10.20 -1.88 -0.18
N ARG A 97 -10.77 -1.00 0.62
CA ARG A 97 -10.85 -1.19 2.07
C ARG A 97 -12.29 -1.20 2.52
N GLU A 98 -12.66 -2.21 3.31
CA GLU A 98 -13.98 -2.27 3.92
C GLU A 98 -14.25 -1.00 4.76
N GLY A 99 -15.42 -0.41 4.56
CA GLY A 99 -15.83 0.83 5.23
C GLY A 99 -15.42 2.12 4.51
N LEU A 100 -14.73 2.03 3.37
CA LEU A 100 -14.42 3.18 2.50
C LEU A 100 -15.01 2.97 1.11
N ASP A 101 -15.62 4.01 0.56
CA ASP A 101 -16.19 4.00 -0.79
C ASP A 101 -15.15 4.26 -1.89
N ILE A 102 -14.02 4.85 -1.51
CA ILE A 102 -12.92 5.22 -2.42
C ILE A 102 -11.71 4.40 -2.04
N VAL A 103 -11.00 3.86 -3.04
CA VAL A 103 -9.74 3.15 -2.81
C VAL A 103 -8.76 4.02 -2.04
N ASP A 104 -8.07 3.45 -1.07
CA ASP A 104 -7.09 4.18 -0.28
C ASP A 104 -5.66 3.82 -0.63
N ILE A 105 -4.78 4.81 -0.57
CA ILE A 105 -3.34 4.64 -0.71
C ILE A 105 -2.71 4.43 0.67
N GLY A 106 -1.84 3.43 0.78
CA GLY A 106 -1.11 3.14 2.00
C GLY A 106 0.36 2.88 1.74
N PHE A 107 1.18 3.07 2.76
CA PHE A 107 2.61 2.86 2.70
C PHE A 107 3.17 2.51 4.08
N SER A 108 4.23 1.74 4.09
CA SER A 108 5.01 1.42 5.29
C SER A 108 6.46 1.16 4.91
N LEU A 109 7.39 1.53 5.78
CA LEU A 109 8.82 1.35 5.59
C LEU A 109 9.43 0.63 6.80
N LEU A 110 10.53 -0.06 6.55
CA LEU A 110 11.47 -0.39 7.63
C LEU A 110 12.04 0.91 8.21
N ASP A 111 12.20 0.95 9.53
CA ASP A 111 12.58 2.17 10.27
C ASP A 111 13.88 2.81 9.76
N GLU A 112 14.85 1.98 9.39
CA GLU A 112 16.14 2.39 8.87
C GLU A 112 16.11 3.13 7.53
N PHE A 113 14.99 3.05 6.81
CA PHE A 113 14.79 3.73 5.53
C PHE A 113 13.86 4.94 5.61
N GLU A 114 13.33 5.24 6.79
CA GLU A 114 12.49 6.42 7.00
C GLU A 114 13.30 7.73 6.91
N GLY A 115 12.59 8.84 6.66
CA GLY A 115 13.18 10.18 6.61
C GLY A 115 14.06 10.48 5.40
N LYS A 116 14.08 9.59 4.40
CA LYS A 116 14.90 9.70 3.17
C LYS A 116 14.08 10.00 1.91
N GLY A 117 12.75 10.16 2.05
CA GLY A 117 11.85 10.46 0.93
C GLY A 117 11.37 9.26 0.13
N TYR A 118 11.74 8.04 0.48
CA TYR A 118 11.35 6.84 -0.26
C TYR A 118 9.84 6.60 -0.28
N ALA A 119 9.15 6.75 0.86
CA ALA A 119 7.71 6.55 0.92
C ALA A 119 6.96 7.54 0.04
N TYR A 120 7.36 8.80 0.02
CA TYR A 120 6.78 9.82 -0.85
C TYR A 120 7.02 9.50 -2.33
N GLU A 121 8.25 9.14 -2.69
CA GLU A 121 8.62 8.79 -4.07
C GLU A 121 7.79 7.62 -4.59
N ALA A 122 7.66 6.56 -3.78
CA ALA A 122 6.87 5.38 -4.12
C ALA A 122 5.36 5.69 -4.17
N ALA A 123 4.83 6.38 -3.17
CA ALA A 123 3.41 6.71 -3.10
C ALA A 123 2.97 7.65 -4.22
N LEU A 124 3.82 8.62 -4.60
CA LEU A 124 3.56 9.49 -5.75
C LEU A 124 3.47 8.69 -7.05
N LYS A 125 4.36 7.73 -7.24
CA LYS A 125 4.34 6.84 -8.42
C LYS A 125 3.08 5.97 -8.44
N VAL A 126 2.73 5.35 -7.32
CA VAL A 126 1.55 4.49 -7.21
C VAL A 126 0.25 5.29 -7.38
N LYS A 127 0.19 6.51 -6.84
CA LYS A 127 -0.92 7.44 -7.08
C LYS A 127 -1.08 7.74 -8.58
N SER A 128 0.01 8.06 -9.27
CA SER A 128 0.00 8.31 -10.72
C SER A 128 -0.50 7.07 -11.50
N ILE A 129 -0.02 5.89 -11.15
CA ILE A 129 -0.48 4.63 -11.75
C ILE A 129 -2.00 4.47 -11.56
N GLY A 130 -2.51 4.70 -10.36
CA GLY A 130 -3.94 4.62 -10.08
C GLY A 130 -4.76 5.59 -10.92
N MET A 131 -4.33 6.83 -11.01
CA MET A 131 -5.04 7.87 -11.76
C MET A 131 -4.91 7.71 -13.28
N ASP A 132 -3.73 7.36 -13.77
CA ASP A 132 -3.40 7.37 -15.19
C ASP A 132 -3.63 6.02 -15.87
N ASP A 133 -3.19 4.91 -15.26
CA ASP A 133 -3.29 3.56 -15.84
C ASP A 133 -4.64 2.90 -15.52
N PHE A 134 -5.21 3.15 -14.35
CA PHE A 134 -6.46 2.56 -13.88
C PHE A 134 -7.64 3.55 -13.87
N GLU A 135 -7.43 4.76 -14.33
CA GLU A 135 -8.47 5.79 -14.50
C GLU A 135 -9.28 6.07 -13.22
N LEU A 136 -8.66 5.89 -12.05
CA LEU A 136 -9.31 6.19 -10.78
C LEU A 136 -9.61 7.68 -10.67
N GLN A 137 -10.85 8.02 -10.40
CA GLN A 137 -11.27 9.41 -10.32
C GLN A 137 -10.83 10.08 -9.01
N LYS A 138 -10.76 9.30 -7.94
CA LYS A 138 -10.33 9.75 -6.63
C LYS A 138 -9.51 8.66 -5.92
N ILE A 139 -8.62 9.10 -5.08
CA ILE A 139 -7.85 8.26 -4.16
C ILE A 139 -7.99 8.86 -2.77
N SER A 140 -8.21 8.02 -1.78
CA SER A 140 -8.27 8.39 -0.37
C SER A 140 -7.04 7.92 0.39
N ALA A 141 -6.90 8.35 1.63
CA ALA A 141 -5.94 7.84 2.58
C ALA A 141 -6.50 7.96 3.99
N ILE A 142 -6.13 7.04 4.86
CA ILE A 142 -6.48 7.09 6.28
C ILE A 142 -5.21 7.03 7.13
N THR A 143 -5.24 7.71 8.28
CA THR A 143 -4.15 7.67 9.24
C THR A 143 -4.66 8.01 10.64
N THR A 144 -3.91 7.61 11.67
CA THR A 144 -4.23 7.97 13.05
C THR A 144 -3.91 9.44 13.34
N LYS A 145 -4.57 9.99 14.34
CA LYS A 145 -4.43 11.42 14.74
C LYS A 145 -3.03 11.77 15.23
N ASP A 146 -2.28 10.81 15.74
CA ASP A 146 -0.92 10.98 16.26
C ASP A 146 0.19 10.61 15.26
N ASN A 147 -0.17 10.11 14.07
CA ASN A 147 0.81 9.81 13.02
C ASN A 147 1.09 11.03 12.13
N PHE A 148 1.79 12.01 12.68
CA PHE A 148 2.09 13.27 11.98
C PHE A 148 2.94 13.08 10.72
N SER A 149 3.84 12.11 10.71
CA SER A 149 4.66 11.80 9.52
C SER A 149 3.78 11.35 8.35
N SER A 150 2.82 10.47 8.60
CA SER A 150 1.86 10.00 7.60
C SER A 150 0.97 11.14 7.11
N GLN A 151 0.44 11.97 8.01
CA GLN A 151 -0.38 13.14 7.64
C GLN A 151 0.37 14.06 6.68
N LYS A 152 1.61 14.44 7.02
CA LYS A 152 2.44 15.29 6.15
C LYS A 152 2.70 14.68 4.78
N LEU A 153 2.94 13.37 4.72
CA LEU A 153 3.16 12.67 3.45
C LEU A 153 1.88 12.65 2.62
N ILE A 154 0.75 12.33 3.22
CA ILE A 154 -0.57 12.32 2.56
C ILE A 154 -0.89 13.71 1.99
N GLU A 155 -0.69 14.78 2.76
CA GLU A 155 -0.90 16.16 2.31
C GLU A 155 0.06 16.53 1.17
N LYS A 156 1.31 16.11 1.26
CA LYS A 156 2.31 16.31 0.20
C LYS A 156 1.95 15.59 -1.11
N LEU A 157 1.23 14.46 -1.03
CA LEU A 157 0.68 13.77 -2.19
C LEU A 157 -0.50 14.51 -2.84
N GLY A 158 -0.98 15.60 -2.23
CA GLY A 158 -2.10 16.41 -2.71
C GLY A 158 -3.47 15.95 -2.23
N LEU A 159 -3.53 15.05 -1.24
CA LEU A 159 -4.78 14.71 -0.60
C LEU A 159 -5.08 15.72 0.53
N LYS A 160 -6.36 16.04 0.70
CA LYS A 160 -6.82 16.99 1.73
C LYS A 160 -7.64 16.28 2.79
N PHE A 161 -7.48 16.70 4.04
CA PHE A 161 -8.34 16.24 5.12
C PHE A 161 -9.79 16.54 4.82
N HIS A 162 -10.65 15.56 4.98
CA HIS A 162 -12.07 15.66 4.69
C HIS A 162 -12.93 15.44 5.93
N LYS A 163 -12.69 14.37 6.66
CA LYS A 163 -13.49 13.97 7.83
C LYS A 163 -12.77 12.96 8.71
N PHE A 164 -13.35 12.67 9.87
CA PHE A 164 -12.98 11.49 10.66
C PHE A 164 -13.86 10.30 10.27
N VAL A 165 -13.30 9.11 10.33
CA VAL A 165 -13.99 7.86 9.98
C VAL A 165 -13.66 6.75 10.98
N HIS A 166 -14.57 5.80 11.07
CA HIS A 166 -14.34 4.50 11.70
C HIS A 166 -14.40 3.42 10.62
N ILE A 167 -13.47 2.49 10.63
CA ILE A 167 -13.47 1.35 9.73
C ILE A 167 -13.65 0.06 10.50
N PRO A 168 -14.26 -0.98 9.91
CA PRO A 168 -14.41 -2.27 10.58
C PRO A 168 -13.07 -2.85 11.04
N GLY A 169 -13.03 -3.33 12.28
CA GLY A 169 -11.83 -3.96 12.85
C GLY A 169 -10.77 -3.00 13.41
N ASP A 170 -10.96 -1.69 13.27
CA ASP A 170 -10.10 -0.68 13.89
C ASP A 170 -10.84 0.00 15.04
N PRO A 171 -10.31 -0.02 16.28
CA PRO A 171 -10.95 0.62 17.43
C PRO A 171 -10.82 2.15 17.41
N GLU A 172 -9.92 2.70 16.61
CA GLU A 172 -9.62 4.13 16.59
C GLU A 172 -10.46 4.89 15.57
N GLU A 173 -10.72 6.17 15.87
CA GLU A 173 -11.24 7.12 14.92
C GLU A 173 -10.08 7.66 14.08
N LEU A 174 -10.14 7.47 12.76
CA LEU A 174 -9.07 7.80 11.82
C LEU A 174 -9.34 9.11 11.10
N MET A 175 -8.28 9.79 10.71
CA MET A 175 -8.34 10.92 9.79
C MET A 175 -8.45 10.41 8.36
N TYR A 176 -9.46 10.88 7.64
CA TYR A 176 -9.71 10.53 6.24
C TYR A 176 -9.36 11.71 5.34
N TYR A 177 -8.55 11.43 4.34
CA TYR A 177 -8.10 12.35 3.30
C TYR A 177 -8.55 11.85 1.93
N GLU A 178 -8.77 12.76 0.99
CA GLU A 178 -9.02 12.39 -0.41
C GLU A 178 -8.44 13.42 -1.38
N THR A 179 -8.23 13.01 -2.64
CA THR A 179 -7.93 13.91 -3.74
C THR A 179 -9.16 14.77 -4.07
N GLU A 180 -8.94 15.97 -4.58
CA GLU A 180 -10.02 16.87 -5.05
C GLU A 180 -10.73 16.34 -6.27
#